data_dacad1184cf126c1966b830b30345537
#
_entry.id   dacad1184cf126c1966b830b30345537
#
_cell.length_a   1.000
_cell.length_b   1.000
_cell.length_c   1.000
_cell.angle_alpha   90.00
_cell.angle_beta   90.00
_cell.angle_gamma   90.00
#
_symmetry.space_group_name_H-M   'P 1'
#
loop_
_entity.id
_entity.type
_entity.pdbx_description
1 polymer ?
#
loop_
_entity_poly.entity_id
_entity_poly.type
_entity_poly.pdbx_seq_one_letter_code
_entity_poly.pdbx_strand_id
1 'polypeptide(L)'
;MAYSSIFRSFVIALCLVGSSEASSADGRPNIVLIMADDLGFADLGCYGSEIRTPHIDQLAQSGLRFSQFYNTAKCHSSRVSLLTGLYCDQAGGDSLSRGATIAEVLGDADYFTAMVGKWHLSKQPTDFGFQKYWGHLSGATNFFTGDNTFRL
;
A
#
# COMPACT_ATOMS: atom_id res chain seq x y z
N MET A 1 32.98 -61.50 -43.20
CA MET A 1 31.90 -61.31 -42.21
C MET A 1 32.29 -60.16 -41.29
N ALA A 2 31.76 -59.01 -41.55
CA ALA A 2 32.06 -57.78 -40.75
C ALA A 2 30.78 -57.32 -40.14
N TYR A 3 30.73 -57.31 -38.78
CA TYR A 3 29.61 -56.77 -38.03
C TYR A 3 29.86 -55.29 -37.81
N SER A 4 29.05 -54.44 -38.41
CA SER A 4 29.01 -53.03 -38.23
C SER A 4 28.25 -52.71 -36.94
N SER A 5 28.93 -52.15 -35.94
CA SER A 5 28.39 -51.67 -34.68
C SER A 5 27.93 -50.26 -34.86
N ILE A 6 26.61 -50.00 -34.82
CA ILE A 6 26.01 -48.69 -34.87
C ILE A 6 25.95 -48.16 -33.42
N PHE A 7 26.84 -47.24 -33.11
CA PHE A 7 26.77 -46.46 -31.86
C PHE A 7 25.66 -45.39 -31.99
N ARG A 8 24.56 -45.62 -31.31
CA ARG A 8 23.52 -44.61 -31.11
C ARG A 8 23.94 -43.66 -29.97
N SER A 9 24.39 -42.47 -30.33
CA SER A 9 24.62 -41.40 -29.39
C SER A 9 23.25 -40.89 -28.90
N PHE A 10 22.95 -41.18 -27.64
CA PHE A 10 21.84 -40.54 -26.92
C PHE A 10 22.29 -39.17 -26.46
N VAL A 11 21.82 -38.11 -27.11
CA VAL A 11 21.97 -36.74 -26.65
C VAL A 11 20.89 -36.51 -25.58
N ILE A 12 21.28 -36.51 -24.31
CA ILE A 12 20.42 -36.07 -23.21
C ILE A 12 20.44 -34.54 -23.22
N ALA A 13 19.37 -33.94 -23.74
CA ALA A 13 19.12 -32.52 -23.58
C ALA A 13 18.73 -32.26 -22.12
N LEU A 14 19.69 -31.83 -21.33
CA LEU A 14 19.47 -31.34 -19.96
C LEU A 14 18.74 -29.99 -20.03
N CYS A 15 17.42 -30.00 -19.93
CA CYS A 15 16.63 -28.81 -19.74
C CYS A 15 17.02 -28.18 -18.37
N LEU A 16 17.90 -27.22 -18.39
CA LEU A 16 18.08 -26.28 -17.27
C LEU A 16 16.79 -25.47 -17.13
N VAL A 17 15.86 -26.01 -16.35
CA VAL A 17 14.77 -25.19 -15.79
C VAL A 17 15.44 -24.21 -14.84
N GLY A 18 15.74 -23.03 -15.35
CA GLY A 18 16.13 -21.90 -14.51
C GLY A 18 15.00 -21.64 -13.53
N SER A 19 15.14 -22.13 -12.31
CA SER A 19 14.38 -21.62 -11.18
C SER A 19 14.72 -20.13 -11.13
N SER A 20 13.79 -19.29 -11.56
CA SER A 20 13.81 -17.89 -11.16
C SER A 20 13.66 -17.93 -9.64
N GLU A 21 14.80 -17.89 -8.93
CA GLU A 21 14.77 -17.53 -7.55
C GLU A 21 14.10 -16.16 -7.50
N ALA A 22 12.87 -16.15 -6.98
CA ALA A 22 12.28 -14.90 -6.54
C ALA A 22 13.32 -14.30 -5.61
N SER A 23 13.93 -13.19 -6.04
CA SER A 23 14.90 -12.46 -5.26
C SER A 23 14.35 -12.35 -3.86
N SER A 24 14.98 -13.04 -2.92
CA SER A 24 14.72 -12.89 -1.51
C SER A 24 14.83 -11.39 -1.25
N ALA A 25 13.71 -10.74 -1.02
CA ALA A 25 13.72 -9.37 -0.55
C ALA A 25 14.68 -9.34 0.65
N ASP A 26 15.59 -8.42 0.67
CA ASP A 26 16.74 -8.21 1.55
C ASP A 26 16.42 -8.26 3.07
N GLY A 27 15.63 -9.22 3.53
CA GLY A 27 15.16 -9.40 4.90
C GLY A 27 14.21 -8.30 5.40
N ARG A 28 13.94 -7.28 4.60
CA ARG A 28 13.06 -6.16 4.94
C ARG A 28 11.59 -6.54 4.74
N PRO A 29 10.70 -6.25 5.71
CA PRO A 29 9.28 -6.57 5.59
C PRO A 29 8.58 -5.71 4.54
N ASN A 30 7.58 -6.25 3.87
CA ASN A 30 6.60 -5.44 3.14
C ASN A 30 5.76 -4.63 4.11
N ILE A 31 5.46 -3.39 3.75
CA ILE A 31 4.66 -2.47 4.57
C ILE A 31 3.35 -2.19 3.85
N VAL A 32 2.23 -2.53 4.46
CA VAL A 32 0.89 -2.25 3.96
C VAL A 32 0.19 -1.30 4.93
N LEU A 33 -0.09 -0.08 4.48
CA LEU A 33 -0.81 0.92 5.24
C LEU A 33 -2.22 1.07 4.68
N ILE A 34 -3.23 0.78 5.50
CA ILE A 34 -4.64 0.87 5.12
C ILE A 34 -5.30 1.98 5.93
N MET A 35 -5.81 3.00 5.22
CA MET A 35 -6.59 4.08 5.82
C MET A 35 -8.04 3.96 5.37
N ALA A 36 -8.93 3.69 6.32
CA ALA A 36 -10.37 3.76 6.08
C ALA A 36 -10.85 5.21 6.18
N ASP A 37 -11.74 5.61 5.27
CA ASP A 37 -12.35 6.95 5.24
C ASP A 37 -13.74 6.88 5.90
N ASP A 38 -14.01 7.79 6.81
CA ASP A 38 -15.28 7.89 7.56
C ASP A 38 -15.66 6.64 8.37
N LEU A 39 -14.67 5.83 8.80
CA LEU A 39 -14.87 4.67 9.66
C LEU A 39 -14.84 5.08 11.13
N GLY A 40 -15.90 4.76 11.86
CA GLY A 40 -15.97 4.98 13.31
C GLY A 40 -15.23 3.92 14.11
N PHE A 41 -14.81 4.28 15.32
CA PHE A 41 -14.14 3.35 16.25
C PHE A 41 -15.01 2.10 16.54
N ALA A 42 -16.32 2.30 16.69
CA ALA A 42 -17.26 1.23 16.99
C ALA A 42 -17.76 0.46 15.76
N ASP A 43 -17.23 0.71 14.56
CA ASP A 43 -17.65 0.02 13.34
C ASP A 43 -16.91 -1.30 13.11
N LEU A 44 -15.89 -1.59 13.91
CA LEU A 44 -15.11 -2.83 13.83
C LEU A 44 -15.50 -3.80 14.93
N GLY A 45 -15.65 -5.08 14.58
CA GLY A 45 -16.02 -6.15 15.51
C GLY A 45 -15.07 -6.27 16.71
N CYS A 46 -13.76 -6.09 16.48
CA CYS A 46 -12.75 -6.12 17.55
C CYS A 46 -12.89 -4.98 18.58
N TYR A 47 -13.69 -3.97 18.30
CA TYR A 47 -14.06 -2.89 19.23
C TYR A 47 -15.52 -2.94 19.68
N GLY A 48 -16.23 -4.05 19.40
CA GLY A 48 -17.57 -4.29 19.90
C GLY A 48 -18.70 -3.95 18.93
N SER A 49 -18.41 -3.78 17.64
CA SER A 49 -19.42 -3.58 16.61
C SER A 49 -20.28 -4.82 16.41
N GLU A 50 -21.55 -4.62 16.08
CA GLU A 50 -22.43 -5.64 15.51
C GLU A 50 -22.12 -5.98 14.04
N ILE A 51 -21.33 -5.11 13.37
CA ILE A 51 -20.84 -5.34 12.01
C ILE A 51 -19.78 -6.43 12.04
N ARG A 52 -19.93 -7.42 11.19
CA ARG A 52 -18.96 -8.52 11.10
C ARG A 52 -17.74 -8.11 10.28
N THR A 53 -16.57 -8.06 10.93
CA THR A 53 -15.28 -7.73 10.31
C THR A 53 -14.22 -8.81 10.55
N PRO A 54 -14.46 -10.08 10.12
CA PRO A 54 -13.70 -11.24 10.60
C PRO A 54 -12.20 -11.15 10.29
N HIS A 55 -11.82 -10.61 9.15
CA HIS A 55 -10.41 -10.50 8.76
C HIS A 55 -9.68 -9.38 9.51
N ILE A 56 -10.34 -8.26 9.78
CA ILE A 56 -9.78 -7.18 10.60
C ILE A 56 -9.72 -7.62 12.07
N ASP A 57 -10.73 -8.34 12.53
CA ASP A 57 -10.76 -8.90 13.89
C ASP A 57 -9.61 -9.90 14.09
N GLN A 58 -9.33 -10.74 13.10
CA GLN A 58 -8.19 -11.65 13.12
C GLN A 58 -6.86 -10.90 13.16
N LEU A 59 -6.72 -9.83 12.39
CA LEU A 59 -5.54 -8.97 12.42
C LEU A 59 -5.36 -8.33 13.81
N ALA A 60 -6.45 -7.86 14.40
CA ALA A 60 -6.47 -7.28 15.75
C ALA A 60 -6.11 -8.29 16.85
N GLN A 61 -6.45 -9.57 16.68
CA GLN A 61 -6.10 -10.64 17.62
C GLN A 61 -4.61 -11.02 17.55
N SER A 62 -4.00 -10.95 16.38
CA SER A 62 -2.60 -11.33 16.16
C SER A 62 -1.61 -10.16 16.23
N GLY A 63 -2.12 -8.93 16.25
CA GLY A 63 -1.32 -7.71 16.22
C GLY A 63 -1.52 -6.81 17.45
N LEU A 64 -1.05 -5.58 17.32
CA LEU A 64 -1.25 -4.54 18.32
C LEU A 64 -2.55 -3.77 18.04
N ARG A 65 -3.42 -3.70 19.03
CA ARG A 65 -4.67 -2.96 18.99
C ARG A 65 -4.60 -1.75 19.93
N PHE A 66 -4.78 -0.56 19.38
CA PHE A 66 -4.83 0.68 20.15
C PHE A 66 -6.25 0.93 20.66
N SER A 67 -6.38 1.26 21.94
CA SER A 67 -7.65 1.68 22.55
C SER A 67 -7.83 3.20 22.56
N GLN A 68 -6.74 3.94 22.40
CA GLN A 68 -6.72 5.41 22.39
C GLN A 68 -5.83 5.88 21.25
N PHE A 69 -6.42 5.98 20.07
CA PHE A 69 -5.76 6.47 18.87
C PHE A 69 -6.67 7.53 18.21
N TYR A 70 -6.17 8.76 18.13
CA TYR A 70 -6.95 9.90 17.66
C TYR A 70 -6.42 10.40 16.32
N ASN A 71 -7.32 10.61 15.39
CA ASN A 71 -7.03 11.30 14.14
C ASN A 71 -7.29 12.80 14.28
N THR A 72 -7.12 13.56 13.20
CA THR A 72 -7.37 15.01 13.18
C THR A 72 -8.80 15.36 12.74
N ALA A 73 -9.72 14.42 12.78
CA ALA A 73 -11.16 14.52 12.51
C ALA A 73 -11.54 15.13 11.14
N LYS A 74 -10.60 15.27 10.22
CA LYS A 74 -10.83 15.78 8.86
C LYS A 74 -9.97 14.99 7.87
N CYS A 75 -10.57 14.60 6.74
CA CYS A 75 -9.93 13.66 5.81
C CYS A 75 -8.58 14.16 5.29
N HIS A 76 -8.44 15.41 4.82
CA HIS A 76 -7.15 15.87 4.30
C HIS A 76 -6.09 16.01 5.41
N SER A 77 -6.43 16.58 6.57
CA SER A 77 -5.47 16.75 7.65
C SER A 77 -5.04 15.43 8.28
N SER A 78 -5.92 14.43 8.36
CA SER A 78 -5.55 13.08 8.79
C SER A 78 -4.58 12.41 7.79
N ARG A 79 -4.78 12.64 6.49
CA ARG A 79 -3.88 12.14 5.43
C ARG A 79 -2.51 12.80 5.51
N VAL A 80 -2.47 14.13 5.67
CA VAL A 80 -1.22 14.84 5.91
C VAL A 80 -0.46 14.28 7.11
N SER A 81 -1.14 14.14 8.25
CA SER A 81 -0.52 13.63 9.47
C SER A 81 -0.03 12.19 9.34
N LEU A 82 -0.81 11.33 8.68
CA LEU A 82 -0.44 9.94 8.44
C LEU A 82 0.79 9.82 7.52
N LEU A 83 0.84 10.65 6.47
CA LEU A 83 1.92 10.61 5.49
C LEU A 83 3.22 11.21 6.00
N THR A 84 3.16 12.20 6.89
CA THR A 84 4.34 12.99 7.30
C THR A 84 4.74 12.81 8.76
N GLY A 85 3.87 12.25 9.60
CA GLY A 85 4.06 12.24 11.05
C GLY A 85 3.91 13.62 11.73
N LEU A 86 3.50 14.65 10.99
CA LEU A 86 3.34 16.03 11.48
C LEU A 86 1.86 16.41 11.53
N TYR A 87 1.52 17.38 12.38
CA TYR A 87 0.21 18.02 12.26
C TYR A 87 0.09 18.78 10.93
N CYS A 88 -1.13 18.87 10.40
CA CYS A 88 -1.40 19.45 9.09
C CYS A 88 -0.73 20.83 8.88
N ASP A 89 -0.89 21.74 9.83
CA ASP A 89 -0.29 23.08 9.75
C ASP A 89 1.24 23.06 9.82
N GLN A 90 1.81 22.12 10.57
CA GLN A 90 3.26 21.91 10.64
C GLN A 90 3.84 21.40 9.34
N ALA A 91 3.10 20.54 8.63
CA ALA A 91 3.48 20.01 7.33
C ALA A 91 3.29 21.01 6.17
N GLY A 92 2.72 22.19 6.43
CA GLY A 92 2.39 23.18 5.40
C GLY A 92 1.06 22.91 4.71
N GLY A 93 0.10 22.31 5.43
CA GLY A 93 -1.23 21.99 4.93
C GLY A 93 -1.21 20.85 3.91
N ASP A 94 -2.19 20.86 3.03
CA ASP A 94 -2.35 19.88 1.94
C ASP A 94 -1.26 19.96 0.86
N SER A 95 -0.44 21.01 0.87
CA SER A 95 0.70 21.16 -0.03
C SER A 95 1.92 20.34 0.37
N LEU A 96 1.96 19.80 1.59
CA LEU A 96 3.08 19.03 2.14
C LEU A 96 4.42 19.74 1.93
N SER A 97 4.41 21.10 2.08
CA SER A 97 5.59 21.92 1.76
C SER A 97 6.69 21.83 2.82
N ARG A 98 6.44 21.13 3.91
CA ARG A 98 7.39 20.92 5.01
C ARG A 98 7.33 19.46 5.48
N GLY A 99 8.50 18.90 5.75
CA GLY A 99 8.66 17.49 6.13
C GLY A 99 8.71 16.55 4.92
N ALA A 100 9.17 15.33 5.14
CA ALA A 100 9.16 14.26 4.15
C ALA A 100 7.95 13.36 4.37
N THR A 101 7.44 12.77 3.30
CA THR A 101 6.39 11.76 3.38
C THR A 101 6.98 10.38 3.66
N ILE A 102 6.16 9.48 4.18
CA ILE A 102 6.54 8.08 4.36
C ILE A 102 6.98 7.43 3.03
N ALA A 103 6.41 7.86 1.89
CA ALA A 103 6.78 7.34 0.59
C ALA A 103 8.18 7.80 0.16
N GLU A 104 8.55 9.07 0.42
CA GLU A 104 9.89 9.58 0.19
C GLU A 104 10.91 8.85 1.06
N VAL A 105 10.64 8.74 2.37
CA VAL A 105 11.54 8.06 3.33
C VAL A 105 11.74 6.58 2.96
N LEU A 106 10.68 5.88 2.57
CA LEU A 106 10.78 4.49 2.16
C LEU A 106 11.44 4.34 0.78
N GLY A 107 11.20 5.28 -0.14
CA GLY A 107 11.87 5.32 -1.43
C GLY A 107 13.39 5.49 -1.29
N ASP A 108 13.84 6.36 -0.39
CA ASP A 108 15.26 6.52 -0.05
C ASP A 108 15.89 5.27 0.58
N ALA A 109 15.06 4.40 1.16
CA ALA A 109 15.45 3.10 1.67
C ALA A 109 15.24 1.95 0.66
N ASP A 110 15.17 2.25 -0.63
CA ASP A 110 14.98 1.30 -1.74
C ASP A 110 13.67 0.48 -1.70
N TYR A 111 12.63 0.98 -1.05
CA TYR A 111 11.31 0.39 -1.17
C TYR A 111 10.62 0.85 -2.46
N PHE A 112 9.92 -0.05 -3.12
CA PHE A 112 8.95 0.31 -4.15
C PHE A 112 7.69 0.86 -3.46
N THR A 113 7.33 2.11 -3.76
CA THR A 113 6.22 2.81 -3.13
C THR A 113 5.03 2.93 -4.07
N ALA A 114 3.88 2.46 -3.63
CA ALA A 114 2.64 2.53 -4.41
C ALA A 114 1.47 2.97 -3.54
N MET A 115 0.54 3.71 -4.12
CA MET A 115 -0.68 4.15 -3.47
C MET A 115 -1.90 3.85 -4.34
N VAL A 116 -2.97 3.39 -3.70
CA VAL A 116 -4.27 3.18 -4.35
C VAL A 116 -5.35 3.89 -3.52
N GLY A 117 -6.28 4.57 -4.21
CA GLY A 117 -7.46 5.17 -3.59
C GLY A 117 -7.45 6.71 -3.55
N LYS A 118 -8.10 7.27 -2.54
CA LYS A 118 -8.30 8.72 -2.39
C LYS A 118 -7.01 9.41 -1.95
N TRP A 119 -6.63 10.47 -2.68
CA TRP A 119 -5.51 11.34 -2.31
C TRP A 119 -5.93 12.52 -1.42
N HIS A 120 -6.77 13.40 -1.93
CA HIS A 120 -7.34 14.57 -1.25
C HIS A 120 -6.30 15.58 -0.73
N LEU A 121 -5.15 15.67 -1.37
CA LEU A 121 -4.13 16.68 -1.11
C LEU A 121 -3.82 17.42 -2.43
N SER A 122 -2.97 18.45 -2.37
CA SER A 122 -2.52 19.14 -3.57
C SER A 122 -1.56 18.28 -4.37
N LYS A 123 -1.38 18.61 -5.65
CA LYS A 123 -0.50 17.90 -6.60
C LYS A 123 -0.85 16.40 -6.73
N GLN A 124 0.08 15.62 -7.24
CA GLN A 124 -0.06 14.17 -7.44
C GLN A 124 0.68 13.41 -6.33
N PRO A 125 0.25 12.21 -5.94
CA PRO A 125 1.01 11.36 -5.03
C PRO A 125 2.44 11.09 -5.50
N THR A 126 2.65 11.05 -6.81
CA THR A 126 3.97 10.87 -7.41
C THR A 126 4.92 12.05 -7.21
N ASP A 127 4.40 13.25 -6.91
CA ASP A 127 5.23 14.40 -6.52
C ASP A 127 5.74 14.30 -5.07
N PHE A 128 5.26 13.29 -4.33
CA PHE A 128 5.53 13.07 -2.92
C PHE A 128 6.06 11.65 -2.61
N GLY A 129 6.85 11.11 -3.54
CA GLY A 129 7.62 9.88 -3.35
C GLY A 129 6.91 8.57 -3.71
N PHE A 130 5.63 8.60 -4.12
CA PHE A 130 4.99 7.39 -4.64
C PHE A 130 5.41 7.13 -6.09
N GLN A 131 5.99 5.97 -6.36
CA GLN A 131 6.39 5.56 -7.71
C GLN A 131 5.20 5.14 -8.58
N LYS A 132 4.12 4.67 -7.95
CA LYS A 132 2.86 4.32 -8.63
C LYS A 132 1.67 4.85 -7.86
N TYR A 133 0.69 5.35 -8.61
CA TYR A 133 -0.58 5.79 -8.08
C TYR A 133 -1.75 5.38 -8.97
N TRP A 134 -2.82 4.93 -8.35
CA TRP A 134 -4.10 4.69 -9.00
C TRP A 134 -5.24 5.06 -8.06
N GLY A 135 -6.10 6.01 -8.48
CA GLY A 135 -7.19 6.48 -7.64
C GLY A 135 -7.73 7.84 -8.07
N HIS A 136 -8.33 8.57 -7.13
CA HIS A 136 -8.88 9.90 -7.38
C HIS A 136 -8.20 10.96 -6.48
N LEU A 137 -7.95 12.13 -7.06
CA LEU A 137 -7.26 13.23 -6.39
C LEU A 137 -8.18 14.07 -5.51
N SER A 138 -9.47 14.10 -5.84
CA SER A 138 -10.47 14.92 -5.14
C SER A 138 -10.82 14.37 -3.77
N GLY A 139 -11.44 15.21 -2.94
CA GLY A 139 -11.95 14.83 -1.62
C GLY A 139 -13.14 13.89 -1.67
N ALA A 140 -13.86 13.86 -2.79
CA ALA A 140 -14.99 12.96 -3.03
C ALA A 140 -15.07 12.61 -4.51
N THR A 141 -15.66 11.47 -4.81
CA THR A 141 -15.95 11.02 -6.18
C THR A 141 -17.23 10.20 -6.19
N ASN A 142 -17.83 10.03 -7.34
CA ASN A 142 -18.88 9.05 -7.52
C ASN A 142 -18.28 7.65 -7.52
N PHE A 143 -18.69 6.79 -6.59
CA PHE A 143 -18.14 5.44 -6.44
C PHE A 143 -18.42 4.50 -7.62
N PHE A 144 -19.42 4.82 -8.43
CA PHE A 144 -19.82 4.00 -9.59
C PHE A 144 -19.17 4.47 -10.89
N THR A 145 -19.04 5.80 -11.08
CA THR A 145 -18.53 6.38 -12.33
C THR A 145 -17.12 6.95 -12.20
N GLY A 146 -16.65 7.20 -10.99
CA GLY A 146 -15.35 7.80 -10.73
C GLY A 146 -15.25 9.29 -11.07
N ASP A 147 -16.37 9.95 -11.38
CA ASP A 147 -16.39 11.38 -11.69
C ASP A 147 -16.53 12.25 -10.43
N ASN A 148 -16.22 13.55 -10.58
CA ASN A 148 -16.25 14.54 -9.51
C ASN A 148 -17.63 15.20 -9.30
N THR A 149 -18.69 14.67 -9.88
CA THR A 149 -20.04 15.29 -9.86
C THR A 149 -20.72 15.20 -8.49
N PHE A 150 -20.21 14.37 -7.59
CA PHE A 150 -20.68 14.29 -6.21
C PHE A 150 -19.86 15.21 -5.30
N ARG A 151 -20.10 16.50 -5.39
CA ARG A 151 -19.81 17.41 -4.29
C ARG A 151 -21.12 17.74 -3.59
N LEU A 152 -21.28 17.24 -2.40
CA LEU A 152 -22.20 17.82 -1.43
C LEU A 152 -21.66 19.15 -0.96
#